data_d959b8f598f4a9f64aa9f3a8a8e3b7ba
#
_entry.id   d959b8f598f4a9f64aa9f3a8a8e3b7ba
#
_cell.length_a   1.000
_cell.length_b   1.000
_cell.length_c   1.000
_cell.angle_alpha   90.00
_cell.angle_beta   90.00
_cell.angle_gamma   90.00
#
_symmetry.space_group_name_H-M   'P 1'
#
loop_
_entity.id
_entity.type
_entity.pdbx_description
1 polymer ?
#
loop_
_entity_poly.entity_id
_entity_poly.type
_entity_poly.pdbx_seq_one_letter_code
_entity_poly.pdbx_strand_id
1 'polypeptide(L)'
;MKSDVITIDNAGNGFQDAVAETRKVAEYHQLCKKDVLHLELIAEEMLSLMRSVTGEMKASFWLEMEGRHCTLHLATKTVMDKEKRRLLISTASSRKNEAASSFLGFLRNAFEEAITAEAEHSYTEIPMDVLSDISSYSVDDPEWDGYERSVLCKIANHIAIAIRGGTVDMTVSKTFTAS
;
A
#
# COMPACT_ATOMS: atom_id res chain seq x y z
N MET A 1 -4.91 11.42 -17.47
CA MET A 1 -6.34 11.06 -17.29
C MET A 1 -6.50 10.43 -15.92
N LYS A 2 -7.60 10.75 -15.21
CA LYS A 2 -7.93 10.14 -13.91
C LYS A 2 -9.27 9.41 -14.06
N SER A 3 -9.38 8.20 -13.52
CA SER A 3 -10.64 7.45 -13.49
C SER A 3 -11.63 8.02 -12.47
N ASP A 4 -12.87 7.54 -12.50
CA ASP A 4 -13.81 7.72 -11.43
C ASP A 4 -13.29 7.01 -10.15
N VAL A 5 -13.75 7.49 -8.98
CA VAL A 5 -13.43 6.85 -7.70
C VAL A 5 -14.44 5.75 -7.44
N ILE A 6 -13.96 4.52 -7.28
CA ILE A 6 -14.77 3.36 -7.00
C ILE A 6 -14.71 3.06 -5.51
N THR A 7 -15.86 2.94 -4.87
CA THR A 7 -15.96 2.55 -3.47
C THR A 7 -16.06 1.03 -3.37
N ILE A 8 -15.23 0.45 -2.52
CA ILE A 8 -15.18 -0.98 -2.25
C ILE A 8 -15.61 -1.22 -0.80
N ASP A 9 -16.49 -2.18 -0.59
CA ASP A 9 -16.99 -2.52 0.75
C ASP A 9 -16.58 -3.92 1.21
N ASN A 10 -16.92 -4.26 2.46
CA ASN A 10 -16.60 -5.56 3.07
C ASN A 10 -17.28 -6.75 2.39
N ALA A 11 -18.42 -6.53 1.72
CA ALA A 11 -19.11 -7.58 0.97
C ALA A 11 -18.40 -7.89 -0.37
N GLY A 12 -17.40 -7.09 -0.74
CA GLY A 12 -16.67 -7.21 -2.00
C GLY A 12 -17.34 -6.45 -3.16
N ASN A 13 -18.40 -5.66 -2.87
CA ASN A 13 -18.95 -4.77 -3.89
C ASN A 13 -17.89 -3.77 -4.32
N GLY A 14 -17.86 -3.43 -5.61
CA GLY A 14 -16.88 -2.53 -6.20
C GLY A 14 -15.55 -3.18 -6.58
N PHE A 15 -15.24 -4.41 -6.13
CA PHE A 15 -13.99 -5.08 -6.48
C PHE A 15 -13.90 -5.32 -8.01
N GLN A 16 -14.92 -5.94 -8.57
CA GLN A 16 -14.98 -6.21 -10.01
C GLN A 16 -15.06 -4.91 -10.82
N ASP A 17 -15.74 -3.89 -10.29
CA ASP A 17 -15.83 -2.57 -10.93
C ASP A 17 -14.47 -1.89 -10.99
N ALA A 18 -13.64 -2.02 -9.96
CA ALA A 18 -12.27 -1.49 -9.94
C ALA A 18 -11.38 -2.15 -10.99
N VAL A 19 -11.47 -3.47 -11.14
CA VAL A 19 -10.72 -4.22 -12.17
C VAL A 19 -11.23 -3.85 -13.57
N ALA A 20 -12.55 -3.79 -13.75
CA ALA A 20 -13.16 -3.41 -15.03
C ALA A 20 -12.81 -1.98 -15.46
N GLU A 21 -12.81 -1.03 -14.50
CA GLU A 21 -12.39 0.35 -14.79
C GLU A 21 -10.90 0.43 -15.14
N THR A 22 -10.07 -0.38 -14.48
CA THR A 22 -8.64 -0.49 -14.81
C THR A 22 -8.44 -0.94 -16.25
N ARG A 23 -9.17 -1.98 -16.69
CA ARG A 23 -9.18 -2.44 -18.08
C ARG A 23 -9.60 -1.34 -19.04
N LYS A 24 -10.73 -0.70 -18.77
CA LYS A 24 -11.30 0.37 -19.60
C LYS A 24 -10.32 1.54 -19.82
N VAL A 25 -9.66 1.99 -18.76
CA VAL A 25 -8.64 3.05 -18.85
C VAL A 25 -7.43 2.59 -19.65
N ALA A 26 -6.95 1.36 -19.41
CA ALA A 26 -5.82 0.80 -20.14
C ALA A 26 -6.11 0.68 -21.66
N GLU A 27 -7.30 0.20 -22.02
CA GLU A 27 -7.74 0.09 -23.41
C GLU A 27 -7.93 1.47 -24.06
N TYR A 28 -8.49 2.44 -23.34
CA TYR A 28 -8.62 3.83 -23.81
C TYR A 28 -7.25 4.44 -24.17
N HIS A 29 -6.21 4.12 -23.38
CA HIS A 29 -4.84 4.53 -23.63
C HIS A 29 -4.09 3.64 -24.64
N GLN A 30 -4.82 2.75 -25.32
CA GLN A 30 -4.29 1.87 -26.37
C GLN A 30 -3.09 1.01 -25.92
N LEU A 31 -3.12 0.55 -24.67
CA LEU A 31 -2.15 -0.41 -24.20
C LEU A 31 -2.35 -1.76 -24.91
N CYS A 32 -1.27 -2.51 -25.13
CA CYS A 32 -1.38 -3.84 -25.72
C CYS A 32 -2.08 -4.80 -24.73
N LYS A 33 -2.64 -5.89 -25.23
CA LYS A 33 -3.39 -6.88 -24.41
C LYS A 33 -2.61 -7.38 -23.20
N LYS A 34 -1.30 -7.58 -23.34
CA LYS A 34 -0.43 -8.00 -22.25
C LYS A 34 -0.33 -6.95 -21.15
N ASP A 35 -0.22 -5.68 -21.53
CA ASP A 35 -0.09 -4.58 -20.59
C ASP A 35 -1.43 -4.31 -19.87
N VAL A 36 -2.56 -4.47 -20.57
CA VAL A 36 -3.90 -4.44 -19.96
C VAL A 36 -4.02 -5.52 -18.89
N LEU A 37 -3.66 -6.77 -19.18
CA LEU A 37 -3.69 -7.87 -18.21
C LEU A 37 -2.76 -7.62 -17.02
N HIS A 38 -1.61 -7.01 -17.22
CA HIS A 38 -0.71 -6.65 -16.14
C HIS A 38 -1.34 -5.62 -15.19
N LEU A 39 -2.04 -4.60 -15.73
CA LEU A 39 -2.73 -3.61 -14.90
C LEU A 39 -3.91 -4.21 -14.13
N GLU A 40 -4.69 -5.08 -14.76
CA GLU A 40 -5.77 -5.80 -14.08
C GLU A 40 -5.22 -6.64 -12.91
N LEU A 41 -4.14 -7.37 -13.14
CA LEU A 41 -3.50 -8.19 -12.11
C LEU A 41 -2.94 -7.33 -10.98
N ILE A 42 -2.36 -6.15 -11.27
CA ILE A 42 -1.93 -5.20 -10.25
C ILE A 42 -3.13 -4.74 -9.41
N ALA A 43 -4.26 -4.40 -10.03
CA ALA A 43 -5.45 -3.98 -9.32
C ALA A 43 -6.00 -5.10 -8.41
N GLU A 44 -6.12 -6.31 -8.92
CA GLU A 44 -6.58 -7.49 -8.16
C GLU A 44 -5.68 -7.78 -6.95
N GLU A 45 -4.37 -7.83 -7.16
CA GLU A 45 -3.40 -8.11 -6.10
C GLU A 45 -3.36 -7.00 -5.04
N MET A 46 -3.45 -5.74 -5.46
CA MET A 46 -3.51 -4.59 -4.57
C MET A 46 -4.74 -4.64 -3.65
N LEU A 47 -5.91 -4.96 -4.22
CA LEU A 47 -7.16 -5.10 -3.50
C LEU A 47 -7.15 -6.32 -2.57
N SER A 48 -6.64 -7.45 -3.04
CA SER A 48 -6.52 -8.69 -2.28
C SER A 48 -5.58 -8.55 -1.09
N LEU A 49 -4.41 -7.95 -1.32
CA LEU A 49 -3.44 -7.66 -0.26
C LEU A 49 -4.06 -6.77 0.83
N MET A 50 -4.69 -5.67 0.43
CA MET A 50 -5.29 -4.74 1.37
C MET A 50 -6.39 -5.43 2.20
N ARG A 51 -7.26 -6.22 1.56
CA ARG A 51 -8.29 -6.99 2.24
C ARG A 51 -7.70 -8.02 3.22
N SER A 52 -6.65 -8.73 2.83
CA SER A 52 -6.02 -9.74 3.69
C SER A 52 -5.39 -9.12 4.94
N VAL A 53 -4.77 -7.94 4.80
CA VAL A 53 -4.11 -7.26 5.92
C VAL A 53 -5.12 -6.54 6.82
N THR A 54 -6.11 -5.85 6.25
CA THR A 54 -7.04 -5.04 7.05
C THR A 54 -8.22 -5.85 7.61
N GLY A 55 -8.53 -6.99 7.01
CA GLY A 55 -9.66 -7.85 7.36
C GLY A 55 -11.00 -7.28 6.87
N GLU A 56 -11.36 -6.09 7.32
CA GLU A 56 -12.53 -5.34 6.86
C GLU A 56 -12.08 -4.19 5.97
N MET A 57 -12.65 -4.08 4.78
CA MET A 57 -12.26 -3.05 3.85
C MET A 57 -13.43 -2.16 3.45
N LYS A 58 -13.35 -0.88 3.84
CA LYS A 58 -14.05 0.19 3.13
C LYS A 58 -12.98 1.04 2.48
N ALA A 59 -12.86 0.93 1.17
CA ALA A 59 -11.78 1.56 0.43
C ALA A 59 -12.30 2.39 -0.72
N SER A 60 -11.50 3.37 -1.12
CA SER A 60 -11.67 4.14 -2.36
C SER A 60 -10.53 3.77 -3.29
N PHE A 61 -10.87 3.34 -4.49
CA PHE A 61 -9.92 2.99 -5.54
C PHE A 61 -10.06 3.92 -6.73
N TRP A 62 -8.96 4.35 -7.30
CA TRP A 62 -8.91 5.09 -8.57
C TRP A 62 -7.55 4.88 -9.23
N LEU A 63 -7.46 5.21 -10.51
CA LEU A 63 -6.19 5.21 -11.23
C LEU A 63 -5.98 6.48 -12.04
N GLU A 64 -4.72 6.80 -12.24
CA GLU A 64 -4.27 7.94 -13.04
C GLU A 64 -3.32 7.45 -14.13
N MET A 65 -3.51 7.98 -15.34
CA MET A 65 -2.72 7.59 -16.50
C MET A 65 -2.13 8.82 -17.17
N GLU A 66 -0.80 8.83 -17.27
CA GLU A 66 -0.02 9.85 -17.99
C GLU A 66 0.85 9.19 -19.07
N GLY A 67 0.42 9.29 -20.33
CA GLY A 67 1.07 8.57 -21.42
C GLY A 67 1.04 7.06 -21.16
N ARG A 68 2.19 6.47 -20.91
CA ARG A 68 2.37 5.03 -20.59
C ARG A 68 2.67 4.77 -19.11
N HIS A 69 2.58 5.78 -18.28
CA HIS A 69 2.74 5.66 -16.83
C HIS A 69 1.37 5.59 -16.18
N CYS A 70 1.11 4.49 -15.48
CA CYS A 70 -0.11 4.26 -14.72
C CYS A 70 0.19 4.27 -13.23
N THR A 71 -0.66 4.96 -12.47
CA THR A 71 -0.62 4.97 -11.02
C THR A 71 -1.98 4.55 -10.48
N LEU A 72 -2.04 3.45 -9.74
CA LEU A 72 -3.22 2.97 -9.05
C LEU A 72 -3.16 3.41 -7.60
N HIS A 73 -4.28 3.85 -7.06
CA HIS A 73 -4.44 4.36 -5.71
C HIS A 73 -5.52 3.59 -4.97
N LEU A 74 -5.25 3.26 -3.72
CA LEU A 74 -6.20 2.64 -2.81
C LEU A 74 -6.10 3.31 -1.45
N ALA A 75 -7.16 3.95 -1.01
CA ALA A 75 -7.27 4.59 0.29
C ALA A 75 -8.28 3.85 1.17
N THR A 76 -7.90 3.46 2.38
CA THR A 76 -8.77 2.76 3.33
C THR A 76 -8.55 3.24 4.75
N LYS A 77 -9.51 2.93 5.63
CA LYS A 77 -9.40 3.13 7.07
C LYS A 77 -9.50 1.79 7.77
N THR A 78 -8.61 1.54 8.71
CA THR A 78 -8.59 0.32 9.52
C THR A 78 -8.09 0.62 10.93
N VAL A 79 -8.41 -0.26 11.86
CA VAL A 79 -7.72 -0.27 13.16
C VAL A 79 -6.33 -0.83 12.92
N MET A 80 -5.34 0.05 13.02
CA MET A 80 -3.94 -0.29 12.75
C MET A 80 -3.31 -0.87 14.01
N ASP A 81 -2.81 -2.10 13.90
CA ASP A 81 -1.94 -2.74 14.88
C ASP A 81 -0.51 -2.86 14.33
N LYS A 82 0.41 -3.31 15.16
CA LYS A 82 1.83 -3.44 14.83
C LYS A 82 2.08 -4.44 13.70
N GLU A 83 1.35 -5.55 13.67
CA GLU A 83 1.49 -6.59 12.65
C GLU A 83 1.01 -6.11 11.29
N LYS A 84 -0.20 -5.54 11.21
CA LYS A 84 -0.75 -4.94 9.98
C LYS A 84 0.18 -3.88 9.43
N ARG A 85 0.69 -3.01 10.31
CA ARG A 85 1.63 -1.96 9.93
C ARG A 85 2.91 -2.55 9.33
N ARG A 86 3.50 -3.55 9.98
CA ARG A 86 4.71 -4.24 9.49
C ARG A 86 4.48 -4.89 8.14
N LEU A 87 3.36 -5.61 7.97
CA LEU A 87 2.99 -6.25 6.71
C LEU A 87 2.87 -5.24 5.56
N LEU A 88 2.15 -4.14 5.78
CA LEU A 88 1.98 -3.10 4.77
C LEU A 88 3.32 -2.46 4.39
N ILE A 89 4.13 -2.08 5.38
CA ILE A 89 5.42 -1.44 5.14
C ILE A 89 6.39 -2.39 4.41
N SER A 90 6.37 -3.68 4.71
CA SER A 90 7.21 -4.68 4.02
C SER A 90 6.89 -4.80 2.52
N THR A 91 5.67 -4.47 2.13
CA THR A 91 5.25 -4.46 0.72
C THR A 91 5.72 -3.22 -0.03
N ALA A 92 5.96 -2.09 0.68
CA ALA A 92 6.46 -0.87 0.05
C ALA A 92 7.85 -1.08 -0.56
N SER A 93 8.08 -0.52 -1.75
CA SER A 93 9.38 -0.58 -2.44
C SER A 93 10.50 0.03 -1.61
N SER A 94 10.21 1.11 -0.89
CA SER A 94 11.14 1.78 0.03
C SER A 94 11.29 1.06 1.37
N ARG A 95 10.39 0.12 1.68
CA ARG A 95 10.23 -0.50 3.01
C ARG A 95 10.07 0.52 4.14
N LYS A 96 9.53 1.69 3.82
CA LYS A 96 9.29 2.81 4.76
C LYS A 96 7.86 3.32 4.64
N ASN A 97 7.36 3.89 5.73
CA ASN A 97 6.09 4.61 5.69
C ASN A 97 6.30 5.97 5.00
N GLU A 98 5.75 6.13 3.80
CA GLU A 98 5.86 7.38 3.02
C GLU A 98 5.21 8.58 3.71
N ALA A 99 4.27 8.35 4.65
CA ALA A 99 3.71 9.42 5.47
C ALA A 99 4.74 10.08 6.39
N ALA A 100 5.86 9.43 6.65
CA ALA A 100 6.94 9.91 7.53
C ALA A 100 7.98 10.78 6.80
N SER A 101 7.75 11.17 5.58
CA SER A 101 8.72 11.94 4.76
C SER A 101 9.03 13.36 5.27
N SER A 102 8.23 13.90 6.20
CA SER A 102 8.52 15.15 6.91
C SER A 102 8.91 14.88 8.36
N PHE A 103 9.68 15.78 8.97
CA PHE A 103 10.07 15.65 10.37
C PHE A 103 8.88 15.48 11.32
N LEU A 104 7.77 16.21 11.08
CA LEU A 104 6.52 16.04 11.82
C LEU A 104 5.85 14.69 11.55
N GLY A 105 5.92 14.20 10.31
CA GLY A 105 5.43 12.88 9.94
C GLY A 105 6.26 11.78 10.60
N PHE A 106 7.56 11.97 10.73
CA PHE A 106 8.46 11.07 11.44
C PHE A 106 8.14 10.99 12.93
N LEU A 107 8.00 12.13 13.62
CA LEU A 107 7.62 12.15 15.06
C LEU A 107 6.26 11.50 15.29
N ARG A 108 5.27 11.80 14.44
CA ARG A 108 3.95 11.20 14.54
C ARG A 108 4.00 9.69 14.29
N ASN A 109 4.79 9.24 13.33
CA ASN A 109 4.98 7.82 13.04
C ASN A 109 5.61 7.07 14.22
N ALA A 110 6.66 7.64 14.82
CA ALA A 110 7.31 7.08 16.01
C ALA A 110 6.34 7.02 17.22
N PHE A 111 5.50 8.05 17.38
CA PHE A 111 4.49 8.09 18.43
C PHE A 111 3.36 7.06 18.21
N GLU A 112 2.88 6.90 16.98
CA GLU A 112 1.88 5.89 16.61
C GLU A 112 2.43 4.47 16.78
N GLU A 113 3.71 4.24 16.47
CA GLU A 113 4.39 2.95 16.72
C GLU A 113 4.50 2.65 18.22
N ALA A 114 4.85 3.64 19.03
CA ALA A 114 4.92 3.49 20.49
C ALA A 114 3.54 3.12 21.07
N ILE A 115 2.47 3.81 20.68
CA ILE A 115 1.10 3.52 21.17
C ILE A 115 0.64 2.12 20.76
N THR A 116 0.92 1.66 19.53
CA THR A 116 0.53 0.32 19.09
C THR A 116 1.34 -0.78 19.76
N ALA A 117 2.58 -0.49 20.17
CA ALA A 117 3.41 -1.39 20.97
C ALA A 117 2.93 -1.50 22.43
N GLU A 118 2.39 -0.40 22.99
CA GLU A 118 1.91 -0.37 24.38
C GLU A 118 0.55 -1.02 24.60
N ALA A 119 -0.25 -1.23 23.55
CA ALA A 119 -1.51 -1.98 23.66
C ALA A 119 -1.29 -3.43 24.13
N GLU A 120 -0.08 -3.95 24.03
CA GLU A 120 0.28 -5.28 24.54
C GLU A 120 1.03 -5.28 25.88
N HIS A 121 1.60 -4.15 26.37
CA HIS A 121 2.26 -4.08 27.69
C HIS A 121 2.19 -2.66 28.30
N SER A 122 1.72 -2.63 29.53
CA SER A 122 1.60 -1.49 30.46
C SER A 122 2.91 -0.67 30.64
N TYR A 123 2.76 0.65 30.52
CA TYR A 123 3.63 1.72 31.05
C TYR A 123 5.15 1.52 31.06
N THR A 124 5.85 2.20 30.15
CA THR A 124 7.22 2.69 30.41
C THR A 124 7.55 3.90 29.56
N GLU A 125 8.24 4.89 30.16
CA GLU A 125 8.76 6.12 29.54
C GLU A 125 9.54 5.82 28.26
N ILE A 126 9.37 6.66 27.23
CA ILE A 126 10.08 6.52 25.95
C ILE A 126 11.59 6.63 26.23
N PRO A 127 12.37 5.56 26.08
CA PRO A 127 13.82 5.65 26.29
C PRO A 127 14.44 6.52 25.18
N MET A 128 15.35 7.41 25.58
CA MET A 128 16.04 8.37 24.72
C MET A 128 16.96 7.68 23.67
N ASP A 129 17.27 6.42 23.87
CA ASP A 129 18.04 5.54 22.98
C ASP A 129 17.23 5.02 21.76
N VAL A 130 15.89 4.99 21.85
CA VAL A 130 15.01 4.67 20.69
C VAL A 130 15.12 5.72 19.58
N LEU A 131 15.49 6.96 19.92
CA LEU A 131 15.74 8.02 18.94
C LEU A 131 17.01 7.84 18.12
N SER A 132 18.01 7.11 18.63
CA SER A 132 19.26 6.84 17.92
C SER A 132 19.19 5.63 16.99
N ASP A 133 18.31 4.67 17.24
CA ASP A 133 18.18 3.44 16.47
C ASP A 133 17.26 3.55 15.24
N ILE A 134 16.51 4.65 15.13
CA ILE A 134 15.55 4.85 14.04
C ILE A 134 16.23 5.01 12.66
N SER A 135 17.51 5.31 12.63
CA SER A 135 18.28 5.37 11.38
C SER A 135 18.76 4.00 10.86
N SER A 136 18.59 2.92 11.63
CA SER A 136 19.15 1.60 11.33
C SER A 136 18.12 0.47 11.18
N TYR A 137 16.81 0.73 11.17
CA TYR A 137 15.85 -0.32 10.83
C TYR A 137 15.85 -0.64 9.33
N SER A 138 16.87 -1.36 8.90
CA SER A 138 16.75 -2.28 7.79
C SER A 138 16.04 -3.51 8.33
N VAL A 139 14.83 -3.78 7.83
CA VAL A 139 14.08 -4.99 8.16
C VAL A 139 14.71 -6.16 7.41
N ASP A 140 15.89 -6.59 7.84
CA ASP A 140 16.47 -7.89 7.52
C ASP A 140 16.07 -8.86 8.62
N ASP A 141 14.82 -9.35 8.55
CA ASP A 141 14.35 -10.43 9.41
C ASP A 141 14.21 -11.70 8.56
N PRO A 142 15.05 -12.75 8.81
CA PRO A 142 15.07 -13.97 8.01
C PRO A 142 13.77 -14.80 8.09
N GLU A 143 12.88 -14.55 9.07
CA GLU A 143 11.62 -15.28 9.20
C GLU A 143 10.54 -14.90 8.18
N TRP A 144 10.75 -13.86 7.37
CA TRP A 144 9.77 -13.37 6.40
C TRP A 144 9.96 -13.86 4.97
N ASP A 145 10.89 -14.77 4.74
CA ASP A 145 11.07 -15.43 3.42
C ASP A 145 9.86 -16.30 2.97
N GLY A 146 8.90 -16.52 3.86
CA GLY A 146 7.70 -17.32 3.59
C GLY A 146 6.56 -16.61 2.85
N TYR A 147 6.53 -15.27 2.86
CA TYR A 147 5.68 -14.52 1.94
C TYR A 147 6.47 -14.24 0.67
N GLU A 148 6.64 -15.27 -0.12
CA GLU A 148 7.14 -15.13 -1.48
C GLU A 148 6.53 -13.89 -2.12
N ARG A 149 7.40 -12.95 -2.46
CA ARG A 149 7.14 -11.66 -3.10
C ARG A 149 5.85 -11.70 -3.87
N SER A 150 4.82 -11.03 -3.37
CA SER A 150 3.51 -11.04 -4.00
C SER A 150 3.69 -10.75 -5.49
N VAL A 151 2.83 -11.25 -6.31
CA VAL A 151 2.83 -10.97 -7.75
C VAL A 151 2.94 -9.46 -7.99
N LEU A 152 2.32 -8.67 -7.12
CA LEU A 152 2.38 -7.22 -7.12
C LEU A 152 3.83 -6.68 -7.08
N CYS A 153 4.69 -7.20 -6.17
CA CYS A 153 6.09 -6.77 -6.09
C CYS A 153 6.92 -7.15 -7.31
N LYS A 154 6.51 -8.19 -8.06
CA LYS A 154 7.19 -8.63 -9.27
C LYS A 154 6.82 -7.81 -10.50
N ILE A 155 5.58 -7.34 -10.59
CA ILE A 155 5.05 -6.68 -11.79
C ILE A 155 4.99 -5.14 -11.68
N ALA A 156 4.86 -4.58 -10.48
CA ALA A 156 4.90 -3.14 -10.25
C ALA A 156 6.32 -2.58 -10.44
N ASN A 157 6.42 -1.31 -10.85
CA ASN A 157 7.70 -0.59 -10.81
C ASN A 157 7.97 0.01 -9.43
N HIS A 158 6.92 0.49 -8.76
CA HIS A 158 7.04 1.08 -7.44
C HIS A 158 5.75 0.88 -6.64
N ILE A 159 5.90 0.61 -5.35
CA ILE A 159 4.80 0.50 -4.38
C ILE A 159 5.11 1.44 -3.23
N ALA A 160 4.20 2.37 -2.95
CA ALA A 160 4.30 3.29 -1.81
C ALA A 160 3.15 3.03 -0.84
N ILE A 161 3.46 3.05 0.45
CA ILE A 161 2.49 2.91 1.54
C ILE A 161 2.62 4.11 2.46
N ALA A 162 1.53 4.82 2.69
CA ALA A 162 1.43 5.90 3.66
C ALA A 162 0.38 5.58 4.72
N ILE A 163 0.80 5.48 5.98
CA ILE A 163 -0.06 5.16 7.12
C ILE A 163 -0.13 6.37 8.04
N ARG A 164 -1.35 6.87 8.28
CA ARG A 164 -1.60 8.05 9.13
C ARG A 164 -2.84 7.80 9.99
N GLY A 165 -2.64 7.53 11.28
CA GLY A 165 -3.75 7.44 12.23
C GLY A 165 -4.87 6.47 11.80
N GLY A 166 -4.51 5.27 11.34
CA GLY A 166 -5.48 4.27 10.87
C GLY A 166 -5.98 4.48 9.44
N THR A 167 -5.58 5.55 8.75
CA THR A 167 -5.77 5.69 7.31
C THR A 167 -4.55 5.12 6.59
N VAL A 168 -4.77 4.27 5.62
CA VAL A 168 -3.75 3.67 4.77
C VAL A 168 -3.99 4.12 3.35
N ASP A 169 -2.99 4.75 2.76
CA ASP A 169 -2.93 5.09 1.34
C ASP A 169 -1.88 4.21 0.69
N MET A 170 -2.29 3.36 -0.24
CA MET A 170 -1.41 2.54 -1.06
C MET A 170 -1.41 3.08 -2.48
N THR A 171 -0.21 3.24 -3.02
CA THR A 171 -0.01 3.70 -4.40
C THR A 171 0.89 2.70 -5.11
N VAL A 172 0.46 2.23 -6.27
CA VAL A 172 1.23 1.31 -7.11
C VAL A 172 1.41 1.92 -8.49
N SER A 173 2.64 2.03 -8.96
CA SER A 173 2.93 2.58 -10.27
C SER A 173 3.54 1.53 -11.21
N LYS A 174 3.18 1.66 -12.50
CA LYS A 174 3.67 0.86 -13.60
C LYS A 174 3.90 1.72 -14.83
N THR A 175 5.06 1.59 -15.44
CA THR A 175 5.40 2.22 -16.72
C THR A 175 5.53 1.13 -17.78
N PHE A 176 4.89 1.34 -18.91
CA PHE A 176 4.93 0.42 -20.05
C PHE A 176 5.86 0.95 -21.13
N THR A 177 6.68 0.08 -21.71
CA THR A 177 7.52 0.41 -22.86
C THR A 177 6.68 0.49 -24.13
N ALA A 178 7.09 1.30 -25.10
CA ALA A 178 6.49 1.27 -26.42
C ALA A 178 6.82 -0.10 -27.06
N SER A 179 5.79 -0.82 -27.47
CA SER A 179 5.92 -2.05 -28.26
C SER A 179 6.16 -1.69 -29.69
#